data_60105d7400c05da083d67d9f62e54104
#
_entry.id   60105d7400c05da083d67d9f62e54104
#
_cell.length_a   1.000
_cell.length_b   1.000
_cell.length_c   1.000
_cell.angle_alpha   90.00
_cell.angle_beta   90.00
_cell.angle_gamma   90.00
#
_symmetry.space_group_name_H-M   'P 1'
#
loop_
_entity.id
_entity.type
_entity.pdbx_description
1 polymer ?
#
loop_
_entity_poly.entity_id
_entity_poly.type
_entity_poly.pdbx_seq_one_letter_code
_entity_poly.pdbx_strand_id
1 'polypeptide(L)'
;LGDVYKRQTKGSPLPVILRFTLPLIIGNIFQQLYNMADTIIVGRYVGADALAAVGSTGTIMFLVLGFAQGITAGFTVLTSQRFGAKDTSGVKRSVANGILLALLFTVVLTFFSMISMRPLLHLMNTPENIFQDAYSYIMIICGGLIATIFYNLLSSYLRAVGNSQTPLMFLISVSYTHLRAHETG
;
A
#
# COMPACT_ATOMS: atom_id res chain seq x y z
N LEU A 1 -0.35 16.57 -22.24
CA LEU A 1 -1.12 16.13 -21.04
C LEU A 1 -2.51 15.59 -21.38
N GLY A 2 -3.07 15.88 -22.58
CA GLY A 2 -4.41 15.45 -23.00
C GLY A 2 -4.56 13.97 -23.35
N ASP A 3 -3.49 13.27 -23.70
CA ASP A 3 -3.52 11.87 -24.15
C ASP A 3 -3.43 10.84 -23.03
N VAL A 4 -3.07 11.26 -21.80
CA VAL A 4 -2.86 10.37 -20.66
C VAL A 4 -4.19 9.91 -20.05
N TYR A 5 -5.25 10.71 -20.19
CA TYR A 5 -6.56 10.40 -19.62
C TYR A 5 -7.46 9.73 -20.65
N LYS A 6 -7.28 8.44 -20.86
CA LYS A 6 -8.17 7.67 -21.74
C LYS A 6 -9.57 7.64 -21.15
N ARG A 7 -10.53 8.12 -21.94
CA ARG A 7 -11.95 8.12 -21.57
C ARG A 7 -12.44 6.68 -21.38
N GLN A 8 -12.60 6.26 -20.13
CA GLN A 8 -13.13 4.93 -19.77
C GLN A 8 -14.63 4.78 -20.10
N THR A 9 -15.30 5.87 -20.48
CA THR A 9 -16.75 5.92 -20.76
C THR A 9 -17.10 5.78 -22.25
N LYS A 10 -16.12 5.60 -23.14
CA LYS A 10 -16.35 5.44 -24.59
C LYS A 10 -15.75 4.13 -25.11
N GLY A 11 -16.55 3.37 -25.87
CA GLY A 11 -16.15 2.14 -26.52
C GLY A 11 -16.78 0.89 -25.92
N SER A 12 -16.40 -0.30 -26.41
CA SER A 12 -16.83 -1.57 -25.84
C SER A 12 -16.27 -1.74 -24.44
N PRO A 13 -17.07 -2.15 -23.44
CA PRO A 13 -16.63 -2.27 -22.05
C PRO A 13 -15.45 -3.22 -21.85
N LEU A 14 -15.45 -4.36 -22.54
CA LEU A 14 -14.46 -5.42 -22.34
C LEU A 14 -13.01 -5.00 -22.62
N PRO A 15 -12.66 -4.39 -23.78
CA PRO A 15 -11.28 -3.92 -24.01
C PRO A 15 -10.84 -2.82 -23.05
N VAL A 16 -11.76 -1.95 -22.64
CA VAL A 16 -11.47 -0.88 -21.67
C VAL A 16 -11.11 -1.49 -20.30
N ILE A 17 -11.92 -2.45 -19.82
CA ILE A 17 -11.68 -3.15 -18.57
C ILE A 17 -10.35 -3.92 -18.64
N LEU A 18 -10.11 -4.72 -19.67
CA LEU A 18 -8.88 -5.52 -19.80
C LEU A 18 -7.64 -4.63 -19.82
N ARG A 19 -7.67 -3.53 -20.56
CA ARG A 19 -6.54 -2.60 -20.66
C ARG A 19 -6.23 -1.89 -19.35
N PHE A 20 -7.25 -1.66 -18.52
CA PHE A 20 -7.08 -1.09 -17.18
C PHE A 20 -6.64 -2.14 -16.17
N THR A 21 -7.23 -3.33 -16.23
CA THR A 21 -7.01 -4.40 -15.24
C THR A 21 -5.65 -5.09 -15.41
N LEU A 22 -5.17 -5.25 -16.65
CA LEU A 22 -3.91 -5.95 -16.91
C LEU A 22 -2.71 -5.33 -16.18
N PRO A 23 -2.47 -4.01 -16.21
CA PRO A 23 -1.40 -3.39 -15.43
C PRO A 23 -1.56 -3.59 -13.92
N LEU A 24 -2.80 -3.62 -13.40
CA LEU A 24 -3.06 -3.85 -11.99
C LEU A 24 -2.72 -5.29 -11.57
N ILE A 25 -3.09 -6.27 -12.39
CA ILE A 25 -2.75 -7.69 -12.16
C ILE A 25 -1.22 -7.85 -12.15
N ILE A 26 -0.54 -7.30 -13.16
CA ILE A 26 0.92 -7.35 -13.25
C ILE A 26 1.54 -6.71 -12.01
N GLY A 27 1.07 -5.53 -11.59
CA GLY A 27 1.55 -4.85 -10.39
C GLY A 27 1.37 -5.70 -9.12
N ASN A 28 0.22 -6.34 -8.96
CA ASN A 28 -0.03 -7.24 -7.83
C ASN A 28 0.87 -8.48 -7.85
N ILE A 29 1.13 -9.06 -9.02
CA ILE A 29 2.06 -10.19 -9.16
C ILE A 29 3.48 -9.75 -8.75
N PHE A 30 3.97 -8.61 -9.25
CA PHE A 30 5.27 -8.09 -8.85
C PHE A 30 5.36 -7.82 -7.35
N GLN A 31 4.32 -7.28 -6.74
CA GLN A 31 4.28 -7.05 -5.30
C GLN A 31 4.34 -8.37 -4.51
N GLN A 32 3.65 -9.42 -4.98
CA GLN A 32 3.71 -10.73 -4.34
C GLN A 32 5.07 -11.40 -4.49
N LEU A 33 5.69 -11.29 -5.66
CA LEU A 33 7.06 -11.79 -5.89
C LEU A 33 8.06 -11.06 -4.99
N TYR A 34 7.92 -9.74 -4.83
CA TYR A 34 8.73 -8.95 -3.90
C TYR A 34 8.57 -9.42 -2.46
N ASN A 35 7.34 -9.56 -1.97
CA ASN A 35 7.08 -10.05 -0.61
C ASN A 35 7.63 -11.47 -0.38
N MET A 36 7.55 -12.32 -1.39
CA MET A 36 8.10 -13.68 -1.33
C MET A 36 9.63 -13.66 -1.29
N ALA A 37 10.28 -12.82 -2.10
CA ALA A 37 11.73 -12.66 -2.09
C ALA A 37 12.22 -12.13 -0.73
N ASP A 38 11.55 -11.12 -0.19
CA ASP A 38 11.85 -10.56 1.13
C ASP A 38 11.76 -11.63 2.23
N THR A 39 10.70 -12.42 2.23
CA THR A 39 10.52 -13.54 3.18
C THR A 39 11.64 -14.59 3.06
N ILE A 40 12.06 -14.94 1.85
CA ILE A 40 13.15 -15.89 1.60
C ILE A 40 14.48 -15.31 2.10
N ILE A 41 14.74 -14.03 1.84
CA ILE A 41 15.97 -13.35 2.29
C ILE A 41 16.02 -13.33 3.81
N VAL A 42 14.96 -12.90 4.47
CA VAL A 42 14.90 -12.89 5.95
C VAL A 42 15.12 -14.29 6.52
N GLY A 43 14.41 -15.30 6.00
CA GLY A 43 14.55 -16.67 6.50
C GLY A 43 15.93 -17.28 6.28
N ARG A 44 16.61 -16.91 5.17
CA ARG A 44 17.91 -17.51 4.83
C ARG A 44 19.11 -16.80 5.46
N TYR A 45 19.04 -15.48 5.60
CA TYR A 45 20.19 -14.66 6.04
C TYR A 45 20.07 -14.15 7.47
N VAL A 46 18.86 -13.98 8.00
CA VAL A 46 18.64 -13.47 9.37
C VAL A 46 18.35 -14.62 10.34
N GLY A 47 17.63 -15.64 9.89
CA GLY A 47 17.38 -16.87 10.67
C GLY A 47 15.90 -17.16 10.92
N ALA A 48 15.65 -18.34 11.51
CA ALA A 48 14.30 -18.84 11.73
C ALA A 48 13.50 -18.00 12.74
N ASP A 49 14.14 -17.47 13.78
CA ASP A 49 13.49 -16.64 14.80
C ASP A 49 13.01 -15.30 14.20
N ALA A 50 13.81 -14.67 13.34
CA ALA A 50 13.41 -13.47 12.63
C ALA A 50 12.23 -13.74 11.69
N LEU A 51 12.24 -14.88 10.98
CA LEU A 51 11.14 -15.29 10.12
C LEU A 51 9.86 -15.54 10.94
N ALA A 52 9.98 -16.16 12.10
CA ALA A 52 8.86 -16.38 13.03
C ALA A 52 8.31 -15.06 13.58
N ALA A 53 9.19 -14.10 13.90
CA ALA A 53 8.80 -12.76 14.33
C ALA A 53 7.99 -12.03 13.23
N VAL A 54 8.48 -12.03 12.00
CA VAL A 54 7.76 -11.45 10.84
C VAL A 54 6.42 -12.16 10.62
N GLY A 55 6.40 -13.48 10.67
CA GLY A 55 5.19 -14.29 10.50
C GLY A 55 4.14 -14.03 11.58
N SER A 56 4.53 -13.93 12.85
CA SER A 56 3.62 -13.65 13.96
C SER A 56 2.97 -12.27 13.87
N THR A 57 3.67 -11.30 13.27
CA THR A 57 3.16 -9.93 13.10
C THR A 57 2.25 -9.77 11.90
N GLY A 58 2.22 -10.75 10.98
CA GLY A 58 1.51 -10.69 9.70
C GLY A 58 0.02 -10.37 9.84
N THR A 59 -0.65 -10.94 10.83
CA THR A 59 -2.09 -10.69 11.08
C THR A 59 -2.34 -9.24 11.52
N ILE A 60 -1.50 -8.70 12.41
CA ILE A 60 -1.60 -7.30 12.85
C ILE A 60 -1.34 -6.37 11.66
N MET A 61 -0.32 -6.68 10.87
CA MET A 61 0.03 -5.91 9.68
C MET A 61 -1.10 -5.91 8.65
N PHE A 62 -1.69 -7.08 8.40
CA PHE A 62 -2.85 -7.20 7.51
C PHE A 62 -4.01 -6.31 7.98
N LEU A 63 -4.29 -6.28 9.28
CA LEU A 63 -5.36 -5.46 9.84
C LEU A 63 -5.05 -3.96 9.69
N VAL A 64 -3.87 -3.52 10.09
CA VAL A 64 -3.47 -2.10 10.04
C VAL A 64 -3.39 -1.60 8.60
N LEU A 65 -2.68 -2.31 7.72
CA LEU A 65 -2.53 -1.92 6.32
C LEU A 65 -3.82 -2.08 5.52
N GLY A 66 -4.60 -3.13 5.79
CA GLY A 66 -5.90 -3.35 5.15
C GLY A 66 -6.90 -2.25 5.50
N PHE A 67 -6.92 -1.81 6.76
CA PHE A 67 -7.73 -0.69 7.20
C PHE A 67 -7.30 0.63 6.53
N ALA A 68 -6.00 0.89 6.46
CA ALA A 68 -5.44 2.04 5.76
C ALA A 68 -5.80 2.03 4.25
N GLN A 69 -5.69 0.87 3.60
CA GLN A 69 -6.07 0.71 2.19
C GLN A 69 -7.58 0.90 1.96
N GLY A 70 -8.42 0.37 2.85
CA GLY A 70 -9.87 0.55 2.78
C GLY A 70 -10.28 2.01 2.83
N ILE A 71 -9.70 2.79 3.72
CA ILE A 71 -9.96 4.24 3.83
C ILE A 71 -9.47 5.00 2.60
N THR A 72 -8.24 4.72 2.14
CA THR A 72 -7.72 5.40 0.93
C THR A 72 -8.54 5.06 -0.32
N ALA A 73 -9.02 3.82 -0.44
CA ALA A 73 -9.93 3.43 -1.50
C ALA A 73 -11.27 4.18 -1.41
N GLY A 74 -11.82 4.34 -0.20
CA GLY A 74 -13.06 5.11 0.03
C GLY A 74 -12.96 6.56 -0.43
N PHE A 75 -11.86 7.24 -0.15
CA PHE A 75 -11.64 8.62 -0.61
C PHE A 75 -11.59 8.74 -2.14
N THR A 76 -11.11 7.72 -2.82
CA THR A 76 -10.96 7.74 -4.28
C THR A 76 -12.25 7.44 -5.04
N VAL A 77 -13.23 6.80 -4.41
CA VAL A 77 -14.55 6.56 -5.02
C VAL A 77 -15.23 7.87 -5.40
N LEU A 78 -15.27 8.84 -4.48
CA LEU A 78 -15.85 10.16 -4.76
C LEU A 78 -15.11 10.89 -5.88
N THR A 79 -13.77 10.78 -5.89
CA THR A 79 -12.95 11.40 -6.95
C THR A 79 -13.23 10.78 -8.31
N SER A 80 -13.38 9.46 -8.42
CA SER A 80 -13.70 8.79 -9.68
C SER A 80 -15.10 9.14 -10.19
N GLN A 81 -16.09 9.27 -9.29
CA GLN A 81 -17.44 9.71 -9.65
C GLN A 81 -17.43 11.15 -10.19
N ARG A 82 -16.74 12.09 -9.53
CA ARG A 82 -16.59 13.48 -10.00
C ARG A 82 -15.85 13.55 -11.34
N PHE A 83 -14.82 12.72 -11.51
CA PHE A 83 -14.09 12.62 -12.76
C PHE A 83 -14.98 12.13 -13.91
N GLY A 84 -15.76 11.07 -13.67
CA GLY A 84 -16.75 10.56 -14.64
C GLY A 84 -17.83 11.57 -15.02
N ALA A 85 -18.26 12.40 -14.07
CA ALA A 85 -19.19 13.52 -14.28
C ALA A 85 -18.57 14.75 -14.96
N LYS A 86 -17.25 14.74 -15.25
CA LYS A 86 -16.47 15.87 -15.79
C LYS A 86 -16.46 17.11 -14.89
N ASP A 87 -16.72 16.95 -13.60
CA ASP A 87 -16.66 18.00 -12.59
C ASP A 87 -15.22 18.19 -12.12
N THR A 88 -14.44 18.99 -12.85
CA THR A 88 -13.03 19.23 -12.54
C THR A 88 -12.83 19.97 -11.22
N SER A 89 -13.78 20.81 -10.82
CA SER A 89 -13.74 21.52 -9.55
C SER A 89 -13.99 20.57 -8.39
N GLY A 90 -14.96 19.68 -8.53
CA GLY A 90 -15.26 18.61 -7.58
C GLY A 90 -14.10 17.62 -7.41
N VAL A 91 -13.41 17.26 -8.50
CA VAL A 91 -12.19 16.41 -8.44
C VAL A 91 -11.11 17.09 -7.59
N LYS A 92 -10.77 18.37 -7.86
CA LYS A 92 -9.75 19.09 -7.09
C LYS A 92 -10.10 19.15 -5.59
N ARG A 93 -11.36 19.47 -5.28
CA ARG A 93 -11.84 19.52 -3.89
C ARG A 93 -11.81 18.14 -3.21
N SER A 94 -12.22 17.09 -3.92
CA SER A 94 -12.19 15.72 -3.42
C SER A 94 -10.76 15.24 -3.12
N VAL A 95 -9.82 15.53 -4.01
CA VAL A 95 -8.39 15.19 -3.82
C VAL A 95 -7.81 15.97 -2.63
N ALA A 96 -8.03 17.28 -2.54
CA ALA A 96 -7.51 18.10 -1.45
C ALA A 96 -8.04 17.64 -0.09
N ASN A 97 -9.35 17.42 0.04
CA ASN A 97 -9.96 16.92 1.26
C ASN A 97 -9.50 15.51 1.59
N GLY A 98 -9.34 14.63 0.60
CA GLY A 98 -8.84 13.29 0.79
C GLY A 98 -7.40 13.25 1.29
N ILE A 99 -6.53 14.16 0.84
CA ILE A 99 -5.16 14.30 1.35
C ILE A 99 -5.17 14.75 2.81
N LEU A 100 -5.97 15.77 3.15
CA LEU A 100 -6.09 16.25 4.53
C LEU A 100 -6.62 15.18 5.48
N LEU A 101 -7.67 14.47 5.08
CA LEU A 101 -8.24 13.38 5.86
C LEU A 101 -7.27 12.21 5.99
N ALA A 102 -6.54 11.86 4.92
CA ALA A 102 -5.51 10.83 4.97
C ALA A 102 -4.37 11.20 5.92
N LEU A 103 -3.94 12.47 5.93
CA LEU A 103 -2.92 12.95 6.86
C LEU A 103 -3.39 12.81 8.31
N LEU A 104 -4.58 13.34 8.62
CA LEU A 104 -5.18 13.23 9.96
C LEU A 104 -5.30 11.77 10.39
N PHE A 105 -5.84 10.94 9.50
CA PHE A 105 -6.03 9.52 9.76
C PHE A 105 -4.70 8.78 9.96
N THR A 106 -3.67 9.11 9.17
CA THR A 106 -2.33 8.51 9.32
C THR A 106 -1.75 8.80 10.69
N VAL A 107 -1.85 10.05 11.16
CA VAL A 107 -1.35 10.42 12.49
C VAL A 107 -2.08 9.64 13.58
N VAL A 108 -3.41 9.58 13.52
CA VAL A 108 -4.23 8.84 14.49
C VAL A 108 -3.90 7.34 14.45
N LEU A 109 -3.84 6.76 13.26
CA LEU A 109 -3.55 5.32 13.10
C LEU A 109 -2.15 4.97 13.59
N THR A 110 -1.14 5.76 13.24
CA THR A 110 0.24 5.55 13.70
C THR A 110 0.33 5.62 15.21
N PHE A 111 -0.24 6.65 15.83
CA PHE A 111 -0.22 6.82 17.27
C PHE A 111 -0.93 5.66 17.98
N PHE A 112 -2.12 5.30 17.53
CA PHE A 112 -2.89 4.19 18.08
C PHE A 112 -2.16 2.85 17.89
N SER A 113 -1.59 2.60 16.72
CA SER A 113 -0.80 1.40 16.45
C SER A 113 0.40 1.30 17.39
N MET A 114 1.17 2.37 17.55
CA MET A 114 2.35 2.38 18.41
C MET A 114 2.01 2.04 19.87
N ILE A 115 0.90 2.54 20.39
CA ILE A 115 0.46 2.25 21.77
C ILE A 115 -0.05 0.82 21.90
N SER A 116 -0.77 0.34 20.89
CA SER A 116 -1.47 -0.95 20.95
C SER A 116 -0.58 -2.16 20.65
N MET A 117 0.64 -1.96 20.08
CA MET A 117 1.45 -3.09 19.61
C MET A 117 1.89 -4.04 20.73
N ARG A 118 2.37 -3.53 21.87
CA ARG A 118 2.74 -4.39 22.99
C ARG A 118 1.59 -5.24 23.52
N PRO A 119 0.43 -4.67 23.90
CA PRO A 119 -0.71 -5.47 24.34
C PRO A 119 -1.22 -6.43 23.28
N LEU A 120 -1.17 -6.09 21.98
CA LEU A 120 -1.59 -6.96 20.90
C LEU A 120 -0.66 -8.18 20.76
N LEU A 121 0.66 -8.00 20.82
CA LEU A 121 1.63 -9.11 20.78
C LEU A 121 1.47 -10.04 21.98
N HIS A 122 1.20 -9.51 23.18
CA HIS A 122 0.89 -10.32 24.34
C HIS A 122 -0.43 -11.10 24.19
N LEU A 123 -1.47 -10.45 23.66
CA LEU A 123 -2.77 -11.10 23.39
C LEU A 123 -2.64 -12.23 22.37
N MET A 124 -1.73 -12.11 21.42
CA MET A 124 -1.43 -13.15 20.43
C MET A 124 -0.54 -14.27 20.97
N ASN A 125 -0.15 -14.22 22.25
CA ASN A 125 0.77 -15.17 22.88
C ASN A 125 2.08 -15.32 22.08
N THR A 126 2.66 -14.22 21.61
CA THR A 126 3.94 -14.21 20.91
C THR A 126 5.03 -14.74 21.84
N PRO A 127 5.80 -15.77 21.43
CA PRO A 127 6.85 -16.35 22.27
C PRO A 127 7.90 -15.32 22.72
N GLU A 128 8.37 -15.43 23.98
CA GLU A 128 9.28 -14.43 24.56
C GLU A 128 10.61 -14.30 23.81
N ASN A 129 11.12 -15.40 23.24
CA ASN A 129 12.36 -15.41 22.47
C ASN A 129 12.32 -14.55 21.19
N ILE A 130 11.14 -14.34 20.61
CA ILE A 130 10.95 -13.53 19.40
C ILE A 130 10.18 -12.23 19.66
N PHE A 131 9.72 -11.99 20.90
CA PHE A 131 8.85 -10.86 21.21
C PHE A 131 9.50 -9.52 20.89
N GLN A 132 10.76 -9.34 21.29
CA GLN A 132 11.45 -8.07 21.05
C GLN A 132 11.72 -7.80 19.58
N ASP A 133 12.02 -8.83 18.80
CA ASP A 133 12.24 -8.71 17.36
C ASP A 133 10.92 -8.41 16.64
N ALA A 134 9.83 -9.09 17.01
CA ALA A 134 8.49 -8.83 16.50
C ALA A 134 8.04 -7.38 16.82
N TYR A 135 8.28 -6.94 18.05
CA TYR A 135 7.95 -5.57 18.46
C TYR A 135 8.75 -4.53 17.66
N SER A 136 10.07 -4.72 17.55
CA SER A 136 10.94 -3.80 16.80
C SER A 136 10.56 -3.74 15.33
N TYR A 137 10.28 -4.88 14.71
CA TYR A 137 9.83 -4.98 13.32
C TYR A 137 8.54 -4.19 13.09
N ILE A 138 7.51 -4.43 13.91
CA ILE A 138 6.23 -3.71 13.78
C ILE A 138 6.41 -2.21 14.01
N MET A 139 7.23 -1.79 14.97
CA MET A 139 7.45 -0.38 15.25
C MET A 139 8.10 0.36 14.09
N ILE A 140 9.04 -0.28 13.40
CA ILE A 140 9.65 0.30 12.17
C ILE A 140 8.58 0.47 11.09
N ILE A 141 7.73 -0.53 10.88
CA ILE A 141 6.66 -0.44 9.88
C ILE A 141 5.61 0.61 10.26
N CYS A 142 5.23 0.69 11.54
CA CYS A 142 4.34 1.75 12.02
C CYS A 142 4.92 3.14 11.79
N GLY A 143 6.24 3.32 11.95
CA GLY A 143 6.93 4.57 11.58
C GLY A 143 6.86 4.87 10.08
N GLY A 144 6.84 3.84 9.23
CA GLY A 144 6.70 3.95 7.78
C GLY A 144 5.25 4.08 7.27
N LEU A 145 4.23 4.00 8.13
CA LEU A 145 2.82 4.04 7.71
C LEU A 145 2.47 5.30 6.92
N ILE A 146 3.06 6.44 7.25
CA ILE A 146 2.82 7.69 6.53
C ILE A 146 3.19 7.55 5.04
N ALA A 147 4.36 7.00 4.73
CA ALA A 147 4.81 6.79 3.36
C ALA A 147 3.89 5.79 2.63
N THR A 148 3.53 4.70 3.30
CA THR A 148 2.65 3.66 2.75
C THR A 148 1.25 4.20 2.43
N ILE A 149 0.65 4.96 3.34
CA ILE A 149 -0.69 5.54 3.16
C ILE A 149 -0.68 6.57 2.04
N PHE A 150 0.32 7.45 1.99
CA PHE A 150 0.44 8.43 0.90
C PHE A 150 0.69 7.77 -0.46
N TYR A 151 1.54 6.76 -0.53
CA TYR A 151 1.72 5.98 -1.76
C TYR A 151 0.40 5.34 -2.23
N ASN A 152 -0.33 4.67 -1.32
CA ASN A 152 -1.61 4.06 -1.65
C ASN A 152 -2.66 5.08 -2.08
N LEU A 153 -2.72 6.23 -1.42
CA LEU A 153 -3.63 7.32 -1.75
C LEU A 153 -3.35 7.89 -3.14
N LEU A 154 -2.10 8.26 -3.42
CA LEU A 154 -1.71 8.81 -4.73
C LEU A 154 -1.92 7.79 -5.86
N SER A 155 -1.53 6.53 -5.63
CA SER A 155 -1.78 5.43 -6.56
C SER A 155 -3.26 5.23 -6.84
N SER A 156 -4.10 5.34 -5.81
CA SER A 156 -5.55 5.21 -5.94
C SER A 156 -6.18 6.40 -6.67
N TYR A 157 -5.70 7.62 -6.47
CA TYR A 157 -6.13 8.78 -7.26
C TYR A 157 -5.74 8.66 -8.74
N LEU A 158 -4.54 8.20 -9.04
CA LEU A 158 -4.13 7.95 -10.43
C LEU A 158 -5.03 6.91 -11.09
N ARG A 159 -5.36 5.84 -10.38
CA ARG A 159 -6.32 4.84 -10.85
C ARG A 159 -7.73 5.41 -11.03
N ALA A 160 -8.18 6.26 -10.11
CA ALA A 160 -9.49 6.90 -10.18
C ALA A 160 -9.68 7.77 -11.42
N VAL A 161 -8.61 8.38 -11.93
CA VAL A 161 -8.61 9.15 -13.19
C VAL A 161 -8.22 8.31 -14.43
N GLY A 162 -8.16 7.00 -14.30
CA GLY A 162 -7.93 6.06 -15.41
C GLY A 162 -6.46 5.75 -15.72
N ASN A 163 -5.53 6.18 -14.88
CA ASN A 163 -4.10 5.91 -15.07
C ASN A 163 -3.63 4.79 -14.14
N SER A 164 -3.64 3.56 -14.63
CA SER A 164 -3.11 2.38 -13.91
C SER A 164 -1.65 2.07 -14.23
N GLN A 165 -1.07 2.70 -15.25
CA GLN A 165 0.30 2.43 -15.71
C GLN A 165 1.35 3.14 -14.85
N THR A 166 1.11 4.39 -14.45
CA THR A 166 2.06 5.16 -13.64
C THR A 166 2.37 4.50 -12.28
N PRO A 167 1.38 4.03 -11.49
CA PRO A 167 1.67 3.27 -10.27
C PRO A 167 2.48 1.99 -10.52
N LEU A 168 2.22 1.28 -11.61
CA LEU A 168 2.96 0.09 -11.99
C LEU A 168 4.42 0.41 -12.32
N MET A 169 4.68 1.45 -13.13
CA MET A 169 6.04 1.88 -13.47
C MET A 169 6.83 2.28 -12.24
N PHE A 170 6.18 2.97 -11.30
CA PHE A 170 6.81 3.35 -10.04
C PHE A 170 7.15 2.13 -9.18
N LEU A 171 6.23 1.16 -9.07
CA LEU A 171 6.47 -0.09 -8.35
C LEU A 171 7.65 -0.87 -8.92
N ILE A 172 7.72 -1.01 -10.25
CA ILE A 172 8.84 -1.70 -10.93
C ILE A 172 10.16 -0.99 -10.65
N SER A 173 10.20 0.35 -10.74
CA SER A 173 11.41 1.13 -10.48
C SER A 173 11.89 0.98 -9.03
N VAL A 174 10.99 1.05 -8.06
CA VAL A 174 11.33 0.87 -6.64
C VAL A 174 11.81 -0.56 -6.37
N SER A 175 11.14 -1.57 -6.90
CA SER A 175 11.53 -2.97 -6.75
C SER A 175 12.92 -3.24 -7.35
N TYR A 176 13.19 -2.68 -8.53
CA TYR A 176 14.50 -2.81 -9.18
C TYR A 176 15.63 -2.15 -8.37
N THR A 177 15.42 -0.94 -7.88
CA THR A 177 16.43 -0.22 -7.06
C THR A 177 16.68 -0.93 -5.72
N HIS A 178 15.65 -1.47 -5.11
CA HIS A 178 15.76 -2.21 -3.85
C HIS A 178 16.53 -3.53 -4.02
N LEU A 179 16.22 -4.31 -5.05
CA LEU A 179 16.95 -5.55 -5.36
C LEU A 179 18.42 -5.28 -5.68
N ARG A 180 18.72 -4.23 -6.46
CA ARG A 180 20.08 -3.85 -6.79
C ARG A 180 20.89 -3.40 -5.55
N ALA A 181 20.26 -2.73 -4.59
CA ALA A 181 20.92 -2.34 -3.36
C ALA A 181 21.37 -3.55 -2.52
N HIS A 182 20.64 -4.65 -2.57
CA HIS A 182 21.02 -5.90 -1.91
C HIS A 182 22.13 -6.69 -2.64
N GLU A 183 22.34 -6.47 -3.95
CA GLU A 183 23.44 -7.09 -4.70
C GLU A 183 24.78 -6.38 -4.50
N THR A 184 24.77 -5.11 -4.08
CA THR A 184 25.98 -4.28 -3.97
C THR A 184 26.48 -4.08 -2.53
N GLY A 185 25.84 -4.62 -1.55
CA GLY A 185 26.22 -4.60 -0.12
C GLY A 185 26.67 -5.96 0.36
#